data_a3116fdb70dfccb0ae737773d4cd0ab8
#
_entry.id   a3116fdb70dfccb0ae737773d4cd0ab8
#
_cell.length_a   1.000
_cell.length_b   1.000
_cell.length_c   1.000
_cell.angle_alpha   90.00
_cell.angle_beta   90.00
_cell.angle_gamma   90.00
#
_symmetry.space_group_name_H-M   'P 1'
#
loop_
_entity.id
_entity.type
_entity.pdbx_description
1 polymer ?
#
loop_
_entity_poly.entity_id
_entity_poly.type
_entity_poly.pdbx_seq_one_letter_code
_entity_poly.pdbx_strand_id
1 'polypeptide(L)'
;MQSLVASRRHTARTLINYERDLKRLSDFSDGSNGPLLLDNDMHQLRRCIVQLSKNGLHGKSISHALSVWRGFYAWLHTQGLVKSNPALGLRAPRTPKPLPKALSVDDAVRLADFQEADGSMNLRDHAMIELLYSCALRRAELVSLDCRYLKSPSYESRSWLDLANNEVHVLGKGSKQRIVPIGSKALVALALWNLERAKYLKSTSSEDAQAALFLGAHGERISAGVVHAQVRLMARKAGIASGVHPHMLRHSAASHVLQSSGDLRAVQEFLGHANIATTQIYTKLDWQHLAGFYDAAHPRAKR
;
A
#
# COMPACT_ATOMS: atom_id res chain seq x y z
N MET A 1 5.01 4.34 -26.17
CA MET A 1 4.32 3.82 -24.97
C MET A 1 4.22 2.30 -24.97
N GLN A 2 3.62 1.68 -26.00
CA GLN A 2 3.45 0.21 -26.06
C GLN A 2 4.76 -0.58 -25.94
N SER A 3 5.86 -0.12 -26.50
CA SER A 3 7.17 -0.80 -26.47
C SER A 3 7.87 -0.76 -25.08
N LEU A 4 7.73 0.35 -24.33
CA LEU A 4 8.21 0.45 -22.94
C LEU A 4 7.42 -0.45 -21.98
N VAL A 5 6.16 -0.75 -22.33
CA VAL A 5 5.25 -1.62 -21.58
C VAL A 5 5.59 -3.09 -21.82
N ALA A 6 5.97 -3.46 -23.04
CA ALA A 6 6.23 -4.86 -23.45
C ALA A 6 7.49 -5.45 -22.81
N SER A 7 8.50 -4.65 -22.48
CA SER A 7 9.78 -5.15 -21.97
C SER A 7 9.82 -5.45 -20.46
N ARG A 8 8.84 -4.96 -19.68
CA ARG A 8 8.73 -5.21 -18.24
C ARG A 8 7.26 -5.37 -17.86
N ARG A 9 6.90 -6.44 -17.15
CA ARG A 9 5.55 -6.67 -16.61
C ARG A 9 5.20 -5.59 -15.57
N HIS A 10 4.80 -4.41 -16.04
CA HIS A 10 4.38 -3.31 -15.16
C HIS A 10 2.92 -3.48 -14.74
N THR A 11 2.62 -3.12 -13.49
CA THR A 11 1.22 -3.06 -13.02
C THR A 11 0.49 -1.88 -13.68
N ALA A 12 -0.83 -1.97 -13.85
CA ALA A 12 -1.66 -0.87 -14.36
C ALA A 12 -1.39 0.47 -13.62
N ARG A 13 -1.19 0.41 -12.31
CA ARG A 13 -0.83 1.59 -11.48
C ARG A 13 0.52 2.19 -11.86
N THR A 14 1.50 1.37 -12.20
CA THR A 14 2.81 1.83 -12.65
C THR A 14 2.69 2.55 -13.98
N LEU A 15 1.87 2.02 -14.91
CA LEU A 15 1.63 2.62 -16.22
C LEU A 15 0.97 4.00 -16.09
N ILE A 16 -0.05 4.14 -15.28
CA ILE A 16 -0.72 5.43 -14.99
C ILE A 16 0.29 6.46 -14.44
N ASN A 17 1.18 6.03 -13.54
CA ASN A 17 2.20 6.92 -13.01
C ASN A 17 3.24 7.32 -14.09
N TYR A 18 3.64 6.40 -14.94
CA TYR A 18 4.57 6.68 -16.06
C TYR A 18 3.95 7.64 -17.06
N GLU A 19 2.70 7.41 -17.46
CA GLU A 19 1.94 8.28 -18.35
C GLU A 19 1.85 9.71 -17.79
N ARG A 20 1.47 9.86 -16.52
CA ARG A 20 1.43 11.16 -15.87
C ARG A 20 2.78 11.88 -15.87
N ASP A 21 3.86 11.15 -15.59
CA ASP A 21 5.19 11.75 -15.51
C ASP A 21 5.80 12.03 -16.90
N LEU A 22 5.45 11.26 -17.95
CA LEU A 22 5.77 11.58 -19.33
C LEU A 22 4.92 12.76 -19.84
N LYS A 23 3.65 12.83 -19.46
CA LYS A 23 2.80 13.98 -19.82
C LYS A 23 3.37 15.29 -19.27
N ARG A 24 3.89 15.32 -18.05
CA ARG A 24 4.58 16.51 -17.51
C ARG A 24 5.75 16.96 -18.37
N LEU A 25 6.48 16.01 -18.96
CA LEU A 25 7.59 16.30 -19.87
C LEU A 25 7.08 16.83 -21.20
N SER A 26 6.04 16.23 -21.77
CA SER A 26 5.39 16.68 -23.00
C SER A 26 4.80 18.08 -22.83
N ASP A 27 4.04 18.33 -21.77
CA ASP A 27 3.44 19.64 -21.50
C ASP A 27 4.50 20.76 -21.38
N PHE A 28 5.69 20.43 -20.88
CA PHE A 28 6.82 21.37 -20.85
C PHE A 28 7.40 21.61 -22.26
N SER A 29 7.47 20.58 -23.09
CA SER A 29 8.01 20.66 -24.45
C SER A 29 7.03 21.31 -25.44
N ASP A 30 5.73 21.11 -25.25
CA ASP A 30 4.66 21.64 -26.12
C ASP A 30 4.26 23.10 -25.78
N GLY A 31 4.86 23.70 -24.74
CA GLY A 31 4.64 25.11 -24.37
C GLY A 31 5.16 26.07 -25.45
N SER A 32 4.55 27.29 -25.54
CA SER A 32 4.75 28.29 -26.62
C SER A 32 6.21 28.68 -26.94
N ASN A 33 7.17 28.32 -26.08
CA ASN A 33 8.61 28.48 -26.24
C ASN A 33 9.38 27.23 -25.74
N GLY A 34 8.75 26.07 -25.67
CA GLY A 34 9.38 24.82 -25.27
C GLY A 34 10.18 24.19 -26.42
N PRO A 35 11.27 23.47 -26.12
CA PRO A 35 11.98 22.67 -27.12
C PRO A 35 11.14 21.48 -27.52
N LEU A 36 11.27 20.99 -28.77
CA LEU A 36 10.67 19.73 -29.16
C LEU A 36 11.16 18.60 -28.22
N LEU A 37 10.30 17.65 -27.95
CA LEU A 37 10.57 16.57 -26.98
C LEU A 37 11.88 15.81 -27.25
N LEU A 38 12.25 15.65 -28.52
CA LEU A 38 13.48 14.98 -28.95
C LEU A 38 14.72 15.88 -28.88
N ASP A 39 14.53 17.20 -28.87
CA ASP A 39 15.62 18.19 -28.83
C ASP A 39 15.96 18.67 -27.42
N ASN A 40 15.31 18.11 -26.43
CA ASN A 40 15.60 18.44 -25.03
C ASN A 40 17.05 18.11 -24.67
N ASP A 41 17.77 19.12 -24.19
CA ASP A 41 19.08 18.98 -23.56
C ASP A 41 18.98 18.92 -22.02
N MET A 42 20.11 18.74 -21.34
CA MET A 42 20.19 18.69 -19.90
C MET A 42 19.73 20.03 -19.26
N HIS A 43 20.01 21.17 -19.90
CA HIS A 43 19.67 22.51 -19.35
C HIS A 43 18.15 22.73 -19.43
N GLN A 44 17.51 22.28 -20.50
CA GLN A 44 16.07 22.36 -20.70
C GLN A 44 15.33 21.48 -19.69
N LEU A 45 15.77 20.23 -19.50
CA LEU A 45 15.20 19.36 -18.47
C LEU A 45 15.43 19.91 -17.05
N ARG A 46 16.54 20.57 -16.79
CA ARG A 46 16.77 21.28 -15.51
C ARG A 46 15.79 22.42 -15.30
N ARG A 47 15.48 23.20 -16.35
CA ARG A 47 14.42 24.24 -16.28
C ARG A 47 13.06 23.62 -15.98
N CYS A 48 12.72 22.50 -16.63
CA CYS A 48 11.50 21.76 -16.32
C CYS A 48 11.42 21.36 -14.84
N ILE A 49 12.49 20.81 -14.27
CA ILE A 49 12.58 20.46 -12.83
C ILE A 49 12.32 21.66 -11.96
N VAL A 50 12.94 22.81 -12.28
CA VAL A 50 12.75 24.06 -11.51
C VAL A 50 11.29 24.53 -11.59
N GLN A 51 10.68 24.48 -12.76
CA GLN A 51 9.27 24.84 -12.94
C GLN A 51 8.35 23.92 -12.16
N LEU A 52 8.55 22.59 -12.23
CA LEU A 52 7.77 21.63 -11.44
C LEU A 52 7.90 21.88 -9.93
N SER A 53 9.11 22.25 -9.47
CA SER A 53 9.34 22.60 -8.07
C SER A 53 8.65 23.90 -7.67
N LYS A 54 8.70 24.95 -8.51
CA LYS A 54 7.97 26.21 -8.30
C LYS A 54 6.45 26.01 -8.28
N ASN A 55 5.93 25.07 -9.07
CA ASN A 55 4.52 24.68 -9.09
C ASN A 55 4.13 23.80 -7.88
N GLY A 56 5.00 23.66 -6.88
CA GLY A 56 4.72 22.94 -5.63
C GLY A 56 4.91 21.43 -5.71
N LEU A 57 5.49 20.87 -6.79
CA LEU A 57 5.71 19.44 -6.87
C LEU A 57 6.82 19.01 -5.91
N HIS A 58 6.48 18.10 -5.00
CA HIS A 58 7.43 17.63 -3.98
C HIS A 58 8.63 16.91 -4.61
N GLY A 59 9.85 17.13 -4.08
CA GLY A 59 11.10 16.59 -4.63
C GLY A 59 11.10 15.05 -4.82
N LYS A 60 10.37 14.31 -3.99
CA LYS A 60 10.19 12.86 -4.15
C LYS A 60 9.42 12.52 -5.43
N SER A 61 8.40 13.33 -5.79
CA SER A 61 7.65 13.18 -7.04
C SER A 61 8.50 13.57 -8.25
N ILE A 62 9.32 14.61 -8.12
CA ILE A 62 10.30 15.01 -9.15
C ILE A 62 11.35 13.90 -9.35
N SER A 63 11.83 13.28 -8.28
CA SER A 63 12.76 12.16 -8.35
C SER A 63 12.15 10.96 -9.09
N HIS A 64 10.86 10.68 -8.89
CA HIS A 64 10.14 9.65 -9.63
C HIS A 64 10.03 10.01 -11.12
N ALA A 65 9.61 11.23 -11.43
CA ALA A 65 9.51 11.71 -12.81
C ALA A 65 10.86 11.61 -13.55
N LEU A 66 11.96 12.03 -12.90
CA LEU A 66 13.32 11.87 -13.45
C LEU A 66 13.70 10.41 -13.72
N SER A 67 13.28 9.48 -12.87
CA SER A 67 13.51 8.04 -13.13
C SER A 67 12.76 7.57 -14.38
N VAL A 68 11.52 8.02 -14.57
CA VAL A 68 10.72 7.73 -15.77
C VAL A 68 11.35 8.35 -17.02
N TRP A 69 11.77 9.63 -16.95
CA TRP A 69 12.41 10.33 -18.07
C TRP A 69 13.74 9.69 -18.48
N ARG A 70 14.56 9.25 -17.51
CA ARG A 70 15.78 8.49 -17.82
C ARG A 70 15.48 7.21 -18.58
N GLY A 71 14.48 6.46 -18.17
CA GLY A 71 14.04 5.25 -18.88
C GLY A 71 13.54 5.57 -20.29
N PHE A 72 12.78 6.64 -20.44
CA PHE A 72 12.26 7.09 -21.74
C PHE A 72 13.37 7.51 -22.69
N TYR A 73 14.28 8.39 -22.29
CA TYR A 73 15.39 8.82 -23.13
C TYR A 73 16.41 7.70 -23.38
N ALA A 74 16.60 6.76 -22.47
CA ALA A 74 17.40 5.57 -22.74
C ALA A 74 16.79 4.72 -23.86
N TRP A 75 15.46 4.56 -23.85
CA TRP A 75 14.76 3.89 -24.95
C TRP A 75 14.88 4.66 -26.28
N LEU A 76 14.66 5.98 -26.28
CA LEU A 76 14.86 6.81 -27.49
C LEU A 76 16.29 6.69 -28.07
N HIS A 77 17.28 6.64 -27.20
CA HIS A 77 18.67 6.45 -27.59
C HIS A 77 18.89 5.08 -28.24
N THR A 78 18.31 4.00 -27.71
CA THR A 78 18.38 2.66 -28.33
C THR A 78 17.67 2.58 -29.68
N GLN A 79 16.68 3.48 -29.92
CA GLN A 79 16.01 3.61 -31.21
C GLN A 79 16.74 4.55 -32.19
N GLY A 80 17.87 5.13 -31.80
CA GLY A 80 18.61 6.09 -32.63
C GLY A 80 17.95 7.47 -32.79
N LEU A 81 16.89 7.76 -32.03
CA LEU A 81 16.10 8.99 -32.13
C LEU A 81 16.74 10.18 -31.38
N VAL A 82 17.63 9.91 -30.42
CA VAL A 82 18.42 10.93 -29.71
C VAL A 82 19.87 10.46 -29.60
N LYS A 83 20.84 11.41 -29.68
CA LYS A 83 22.28 11.11 -29.62
C LYS A 83 22.73 10.64 -28.22
N SER A 84 22.10 11.13 -27.19
CA SER A 84 22.44 10.82 -25.81
C SER A 84 21.21 11.01 -24.91
N ASN A 85 21.28 10.49 -23.68
CA ASN A 85 20.20 10.64 -22.73
C ASN A 85 20.38 11.93 -21.88
N PRO A 86 19.60 13.00 -22.12
CA PRO A 86 19.78 14.29 -21.46
C PRO A 86 19.34 14.27 -19.96
N ALA A 87 18.65 13.22 -19.52
CA ALA A 87 18.21 13.09 -18.14
C ALA A 87 19.27 12.42 -17.23
N LEU A 88 20.38 11.92 -17.79
CA LEU A 88 21.50 11.39 -17.02
C LEU A 88 22.17 12.52 -16.21
N GLY A 89 22.49 12.25 -14.95
CA GLY A 89 23.14 13.23 -14.07
C GLY A 89 22.20 14.26 -13.42
N LEU A 90 20.98 14.44 -13.91
CA LEU A 90 20.01 15.32 -13.25
C LEU A 90 19.58 14.75 -11.89
N ARG A 91 19.43 15.64 -10.91
CA ARG A 91 18.97 15.28 -9.55
C ARG A 91 17.76 16.12 -9.17
N ALA A 92 16.83 15.51 -8.46
CA ALA A 92 15.72 16.23 -7.86
C ALA A 92 16.21 17.12 -6.71
N PRO A 93 15.49 18.20 -6.41
CA PRO A 93 15.75 19.01 -5.22
C PRO A 93 15.77 18.13 -3.97
N ARG A 94 16.76 18.37 -3.09
CA ARG A 94 16.84 17.66 -1.82
C ARG A 94 15.64 18.08 -0.95
N THR A 95 14.86 17.11 -0.51
CA THR A 95 13.83 17.33 0.50
C THR A 95 14.28 16.67 1.79
N PRO A 96 14.08 17.34 2.93
CA PRO A 96 14.31 16.69 4.22
C PRO A 96 13.52 15.36 4.23
N LYS A 97 14.18 14.27 4.59
CA LYS A 97 13.48 13.01 4.86
C LYS A 97 12.97 13.10 6.30
N PRO A 98 11.71 13.37 6.55
CA PRO A 98 11.20 13.23 7.91
C PRO A 98 11.48 11.78 8.34
N LEU A 99 12.02 11.64 9.55
CA LEU A 99 12.14 10.29 10.14
C LEU A 99 10.76 9.64 10.13
N PRO A 100 10.65 8.38 9.73
CA PRO A 100 9.39 7.66 9.83
C PRO A 100 8.96 7.69 11.31
N LYS A 101 7.89 8.40 11.60
CA LYS A 101 7.33 8.44 12.95
C LYS A 101 6.42 7.21 13.08
N ALA A 102 6.90 6.17 13.76
CA ALA A 102 6.00 5.15 14.30
C ALA A 102 5.14 5.80 15.39
N LEU A 103 3.89 5.35 15.54
CA LEU A 103 3.10 5.66 16.73
C LEU A 103 3.78 5.01 17.95
N SER A 104 3.60 5.59 19.12
CA SER A 104 3.89 4.89 20.36
C SER A 104 2.99 3.66 20.49
N VAL A 105 3.37 2.69 21.33
CA VAL A 105 2.50 1.54 21.60
C VAL A 105 1.14 2.02 22.12
N ASP A 106 1.15 2.97 23.05
CA ASP A 106 -0.06 3.54 23.67
C ASP A 106 -0.97 4.22 22.65
N ASP A 107 -0.40 5.02 21.73
CA ASP A 107 -1.19 5.66 20.67
C ASP A 107 -1.75 4.65 19.67
N ALA A 108 -0.98 3.62 19.32
CA ALA A 108 -1.43 2.58 18.42
C ALA A 108 -2.56 1.73 19.04
N VAL A 109 -2.43 1.40 20.33
CA VAL A 109 -3.46 0.69 21.10
C VAL A 109 -4.68 1.57 21.27
N ARG A 110 -4.52 2.85 21.65
CA ARG A 110 -5.63 3.80 21.78
C ARG A 110 -6.41 3.96 20.47
N LEU A 111 -5.71 4.02 19.33
CA LEU A 111 -6.38 4.07 18.03
C LEU A 111 -7.14 2.78 17.73
N ALA A 112 -6.56 1.64 18.04
CA ALA A 112 -7.17 0.34 17.81
C ALA A 112 -8.36 0.08 18.73
N ASP A 113 -8.32 0.57 19.99
CA ASP A 113 -9.42 0.44 20.95
C ASP A 113 -10.51 1.51 20.78
N PHE A 114 -10.23 2.55 19.96
CA PHE A 114 -11.20 3.62 19.76
C PHE A 114 -12.42 3.14 19.00
N GLN A 115 -13.59 3.24 19.65
CA GLN A 115 -14.90 2.94 19.07
C GLN A 115 -15.82 4.14 19.30
N GLU A 116 -16.55 4.54 18.27
CA GLU A 116 -17.66 5.48 18.44
C GLU A 116 -18.90 4.73 18.89
N ALA A 117 -19.71 5.38 19.73
CA ALA A 117 -20.91 4.78 20.29
C ALA A 117 -21.96 4.39 19.23
N ASP A 118 -21.98 5.09 18.07
CA ASP A 118 -23.03 4.91 17.08
C ASP A 118 -22.48 4.70 15.66
N GLY A 119 -23.05 3.71 14.96
CA GLY A 119 -22.95 3.50 13.51
C GLY A 119 -22.20 2.25 13.06
N SER A 120 -22.83 1.47 12.22
CA SER A 120 -22.28 0.22 11.65
C SER A 120 -21.00 0.44 10.82
N MET A 121 -20.78 1.64 10.24
CA MET A 121 -19.53 1.98 9.58
C MET A 121 -18.35 2.11 10.56
N ASN A 122 -18.61 2.39 11.83
CA ASN A 122 -17.58 2.41 12.86
C ASN A 122 -17.04 1.00 13.15
N LEU A 123 -17.88 -0.03 13.11
CA LEU A 123 -17.46 -1.44 13.24
C LEU A 123 -16.54 -1.85 12.09
N ARG A 124 -16.86 -1.41 10.84
CA ARG A 124 -15.99 -1.60 9.69
C ARG A 124 -14.63 -0.94 9.90
N ASP A 125 -14.66 0.34 10.27
CA ASP A 125 -13.44 1.15 10.39
C ASP A 125 -12.56 0.66 11.53
N HIS A 126 -13.17 0.22 12.64
CA HIS A 126 -12.48 -0.45 13.74
C HIS A 126 -11.81 -1.77 13.27
N ALA A 127 -12.53 -2.65 12.58
CA ALA A 127 -11.97 -3.89 12.04
C ALA A 127 -10.83 -3.63 11.04
N MET A 128 -10.92 -2.56 10.22
CA MET A 128 -9.83 -2.16 9.32
C MET A 128 -8.57 -1.74 10.10
N ILE A 129 -8.72 -0.95 11.17
CA ILE A 129 -7.59 -0.47 11.98
C ILE A 129 -6.94 -1.65 12.69
N GLU A 130 -7.73 -2.55 13.28
CA GLU A 130 -7.23 -3.76 13.91
C GLU A 130 -6.41 -4.61 12.95
N LEU A 131 -6.90 -4.90 11.76
CA LEU A 131 -6.15 -5.68 10.77
C LEU A 131 -4.89 -4.95 10.25
N LEU A 132 -4.96 -3.63 10.03
CA LEU A 132 -3.80 -2.85 9.60
C LEU A 132 -2.68 -2.89 10.62
N TYR A 133 -3.03 -2.86 11.91
CA TYR A 133 -2.07 -2.87 13.00
C TYR A 133 -1.65 -4.29 13.37
N SER A 134 -2.58 -5.20 13.67
CA SER A 134 -2.26 -6.56 14.11
C SER A 134 -1.55 -7.38 13.03
N CYS A 135 -2.06 -7.36 11.79
CA CYS A 135 -1.49 -8.13 10.69
C CYS A 135 -0.48 -7.34 9.83
N ALA A 136 -0.16 -6.11 10.22
CA ALA A 136 0.75 -5.22 9.50
C ALA A 136 0.48 -5.15 7.99
N LEU A 137 -0.80 -5.14 7.58
CA LEU A 137 -1.20 -5.16 6.17
C LEU A 137 -0.83 -3.85 5.46
N ARG A 138 -0.46 -3.96 4.17
CA ARG A 138 -0.45 -2.78 3.29
C ARG A 138 -1.87 -2.36 2.99
N ARG A 139 -2.11 -1.07 2.79
CA ARG A 139 -3.43 -0.56 2.42
C ARG A 139 -4.05 -1.28 1.21
N ALA A 140 -3.26 -1.60 0.19
CA ALA A 140 -3.73 -2.31 -0.99
C ALA A 140 -4.08 -3.78 -0.67
N GLU A 141 -3.37 -4.41 0.24
CA GLU A 141 -3.65 -5.75 0.72
C GLU A 141 -4.98 -5.78 1.48
N LEU A 142 -5.20 -4.84 2.41
CA LEU A 142 -6.47 -4.69 3.13
C LEU A 142 -7.66 -4.52 2.16
N VAL A 143 -7.53 -3.65 1.16
CA VAL A 143 -8.59 -3.42 0.16
C VAL A 143 -8.91 -4.67 -0.65
N SER A 144 -7.90 -5.51 -0.93
CA SER A 144 -8.06 -6.73 -1.71
C SER A 144 -8.52 -7.95 -0.91
N LEU A 145 -8.78 -7.80 0.40
CA LEU A 145 -9.23 -8.91 1.22
C LEU A 145 -10.65 -9.32 0.88
N ASP A 146 -10.83 -10.61 0.74
CA ASP A 146 -12.12 -11.28 0.66
C ASP A 146 -12.48 -11.93 2.00
N CYS A 147 -13.78 -12.15 2.22
CA CYS A 147 -14.26 -12.81 3.43
C CYS A 147 -13.75 -14.24 3.56
N ARG A 148 -13.51 -14.91 2.45
CA ARG A 148 -12.97 -16.28 2.31
C ARG A 148 -12.38 -16.45 0.92
N TYR A 149 -11.66 -17.54 0.70
CA TYR A 149 -11.23 -17.91 -0.65
C TYR A 149 -12.44 -18.24 -1.53
N LEU A 150 -12.51 -17.59 -2.68
CA LEU A 150 -13.51 -17.82 -3.71
C LEU A 150 -12.81 -18.01 -5.06
N LYS A 151 -13.29 -18.97 -5.83
CA LYS A 151 -12.86 -19.19 -7.21
C LYS A 151 -14.05 -19.50 -8.07
N SER A 152 -14.27 -18.69 -9.10
CA SER A 152 -15.28 -18.86 -10.14
C SER A 152 -14.65 -18.63 -11.51
N PRO A 153 -15.35 -18.83 -12.63
CA PRO A 153 -14.84 -18.52 -13.96
C PRO A 153 -14.50 -17.03 -14.15
N SER A 154 -15.18 -16.13 -13.43
CA SER A 154 -15.07 -14.67 -13.55
C SER A 154 -14.26 -14.04 -12.41
N TYR A 155 -14.01 -14.78 -11.32
CA TYR A 155 -13.40 -14.22 -10.11
C TYR A 155 -12.49 -15.23 -9.39
N GLU A 156 -11.35 -14.74 -8.92
CA GLU A 156 -10.46 -15.51 -8.03
C GLU A 156 -9.90 -14.60 -6.94
N SER A 157 -10.07 -15.03 -5.69
CA SER A 157 -9.58 -14.32 -4.51
C SER A 157 -8.06 -14.16 -4.55
N ARG A 158 -7.59 -12.93 -4.41
CA ARG A 158 -6.15 -12.61 -4.35
C ARG A 158 -5.61 -12.62 -2.93
N SER A 159 -6.44 -12.21 -1.99
CA SER A 159 -6.16 -12.20 -0.55
C SER A 159 -7.46 -12.47 0.17
N TRP A 160 -7.44 -13.27 1.23
CA TRP A 160 -8.66 -13.68 1.92
C TRP A 160 -8.41 -14.00 3.39
N LEU A 161 -9.49 -14.09 4.16
CA LEU A 161 -9.47 -14.59 5.52
C LEU A 161 -9.66 -16.10 5.55
N ASP A 162 -8.90 -16.76 6.39
CA ASP A 162 -9.15 -18.12 6.86
C ASP A 162 -9.43 -18.05 8.36
N LEU A 163 -10.70 -17.86 8.70
CA LEU A 163 -11.14 -17.73 10.10
C LEU A 163 -11.07 -19.04 10.88
N ALA A 164 -11.06 -20.21 10.18
CA ALA A 164 -10.92 -21.50 10.85
C ALA A 164 -9.52 -21.67 11.46
N ASN A 165 -8.51 -21.11 10.79
CA ASN A 165 -7.11 -21.14 11.23
C ASN A 165 -6.65 -19.81 11.87
N ASN A 166 -7.52 -18.79 11.95
CA ASN A 166 -7.18 -17.43 12.39
C ASN A 166 -6.06 -16.79 11.56
N GLU A 167 -6.18 -16.87 10.23
CA GLU A 167 -5.15 -16.47 9.28
C GLU A 167 -5.65 -15.47 8.23
N VAL A 168 -4.74 -14.60 7.79
CA VAL A 168 -4.91 -13.80 6.58
C VAL A 168 -3.95 -14.28 5.50
N HIS A 169 -4.50 -14.73 4.37
CA HIS A 169 -3.72 -15.04 3.18
C HIS A 169 -3.58 -13.78 2.33
N VAL A 170 -2.35 -13.35 2.10
CA VAL A 170 -2.05 -12.08 1.43
C VAL A 170 -1.21 -12.30 0.18
N LEU A 171 -1.67 -11.78 -0.96
CA LEU A 171 -0.89 -11.69 -2.18
C LEU A 171 -0.14 -10.36 -2.22
N GLY A 172 1.15 -10.41 -1.97
CA GLY A 172 2.03 -9.24 -1.95
C GLY A 172 2.56 -8.82 -3.33
N LYS A 173 3.48 -7.86 -3.32
CA LYS A 173 4.17 -7.39 -4.54
C LYS A 173 4.95 -8.53 -5.20
N GLY A 174 4.81 -8.69 -6.53
CA GLY A 174 5.49 -9.75 -7.30
C GLY A 174 4.82 -11.12 -7.16
N SER A 175 3.52 -11.15 -6.85
CA SER A 175 2.71 -12.38 -6.72
C SER A 175 3.23 -13.33 -5.62
N LYS A 176 3.95 -12.81 -4.63
CA LYS A 176 4.38 -13.59 -3.47
C LYS A 176 3.25 -13.67 -2.46
N GLN A 177 2.86 -14.88 -2.13
CA GLN A 177 1.89 -15.14 -1.06
C GLN A 177 2.61 -15.17 0.29
N ARG A 178 1.91 -14.71 1.32
CA ARG A 178 2.29 -14.92 2.72
C ARG A 178 1.04 -15.11 3.56
N ILE A 179 1.19 -15.83 4.64
CA ILE A 179 0.16 -16.03 5.66
C ILE A 179 0.55 -15.17 6.87
N VAL A 180 -0.44 -14.57 7.50
CA VAL A 180 -0.25 -13.72 8.68
C VAL A 180 -1.29 -14.11 9.73
N PRO A 181 -0.90 -14.35 11.00
CA PRO A 181 -1.85 -14.64 12.07
C PRO A 181 -2.74 -13.42 12.36
N ILE A 182 -3.97 -13.69 12.77
CA ILE A 182 -4.96 -12.68 13.20
C ILE A 182 -5.00 -12.67 14.73
N GLY A 183 -4.70 -11.53 15.34
CA GLY A 183 -4.79 -11.38 16.79
C GLY A 183 -6.23 -11.45 17.31
N SER A 184 -6.40 -11.86 18.55
CA SER A 184 -7.72 -12.04 19.19
C SER A 184 -8.62 -10.81 19.10
N LYS A 185 -8.07 -9.61 19.27
CA LYS A 185 -8.83 -8.35 19.17
C LYS A 185 -9.33 -8.08 17.75
N ALA A 186 -8.51 -8.38 16.74
CA ALA A 186 -8.92 -8.26 15.35
C ALA A 186 -10.01 -9.28 14.97
N LEU A 187 -9.96 -10.51 15.54
CA LEU A 187 -11.03 -11.52 15.35
C LEU A 187 -12.37 -11.03 15.91
N VAL A 188 -12.38 -10.44 17.10
CA VAL A 188 -13.59 -9.86 17.68
C VAL A 188 -14.14 -8.73 16.81
N ALA A 189 -13.29 -7.81 16.38
CA ALA A 189 -13.69 -6.70 15.51
C ALA A 189 -14.25 -7.19 14.17
N LEU A 190 -13.62 -8.23 13.57
CA LEU A 190 -14.10 -8.86 12.35
C LEU A 190 -15.45 -9.55 12.51
N ALA A 191 -15.68 -10.23 13.63
CA ALA A 191 -16.97 -10.87 13.92
C ALA A 191 -18.10 -9.83 13.97
N LEU A 192 -17.90 -8.71 14.68
CA LEU A 192 -18.86 -7.61 14.75
C LEU A 192 -19.12 -6.99 13.38
N TRP A 193 -18.06 -6.72 12.62
CA TRP A 193 -18.22 -6.18 11.26
C TRP A 193 -18.97 -7.16 10.33
N ASN A 194 -18.69 -8.45 10.38
CA ASN A 194 -19.34 -9.44 9.51
C ASN A 194 -20.86 -9.51 9.75
N LEU A 195 -21.34 -9.31 10.96
CA LEU A 195 -22.77 -9.21 11.27
C LEU A 195 -23.42 -8.01 10.58
N GLU A 196 -22.73 -6.88 10.53
CA GLU A 196 -23.23 -5.65 9.92
C GLU A 196 -23.05 -5.62 8.40
N ARG A 197 -21.99 -6.23 7.89
CA ARG A 197 -21.60 -6.22 6.48
C ARG A 197 -22.74 -6.63 5.54
N ALA A 198 -23.51 -7.65 5.94
CA ALA A 198 -24.62 -8.16 5.13
C ALA A 198 -25.66 -7.08 4.79
N LYS A 199 -25.83 -6.07 5.66
CA LYS A 199 -26.79 -4.96 5.45
C LYS A 199 -26.39 -4.03 4.30
N TYR A 200 -25.13 -4.05 3.87
CA TYR A 200 -24.62 -3.21 2.77
C TYR A 200 -24.68 -3.91 1.42
N LEU A 201 -24.91 -5.23 1.39
CA LEU A 201 -25.04 -5.98 0.15
C LEU A 201 -26.46 -5.88 -0.40
N LYS A 202 -26.55 -5.72 -1.71
CA LYS A 202 -27.82 -5.74 -2.47
C LYS A 202 -27.89 -7.03 -3.28
N SER A 203 -29.09 -7.43 -3.68
CA SER A 203 -29.27 -8.56 -4.61
C SER A 203 -28.54 -8.37 -5.94
N THR A 204 -28.31 -7.12 -6.33
CA THR A 204 -27.61 -6.72 -7.56
C THR A 204 -26.11 -6.46 -7.36
N SER A 205 -25.57 -6.69 -6.15
CA SER A 205 -24.14 -6.49 -5.89
C SER A 205 -23.27 -7.38 -6.77
N SER A 206 -22.16 -6.82 -7.30
CA SER A 206 -21.19 -7.54 -8.10
C SER A 206 -20.56 -8.70 -7.34
N GLU A 207 -20.02 -9.69 -8.04
CA GLU A 207 -19.29 -10.81 -7.43
C GLU A 207 -18.10 -10.30 -6.59
N ASP A 208 -17.40 -9.26 -7.07
CA ASP A 208 -16.34 -8.60 -6.32
C ASP A 208 -16.83 -7.97 -5.00
N ALA A 209 -18.01 -7.32 -5.02
CA ALA A 209 -18.60 -6.75 -3.80
C ALA A 209 -19.06 -7.84 -2.82
N GLN A 210 -19.61 -8.94 -3.33
CA GLN A 210 -20.03 -10.09 -2.50
C GLN A 210 -18.83 -10.77 -1.84
N ALA A 211 -17.70 -10.89 -2.56
CA ALA A 211 -16.46 -11.45 -2.03
C ALA A 211 -15.79 -10.53 -1.02
N ALA A 212 -15.78 -9.21 -1.27
CA ALA A 212 -15.00 -8.21 -0.54
C ALA A 212 -15.27 -8.23 0.96
N LEU A 213 -14.24 -8.28 1.78
CA LEU A 213 -14.36 -8.18 3.24
C LEU A 213 -14.88 -6.81 3.66
N PHE A 214 -14.33 -5.74 3.09
CA PHE A 214 -14.70 -4.37 3.44
C PHE A 214 -15.46 -3.69 2.32
N LEU A 215 -16.62 -3.16 2.66
CA LEU A 215 -17.52 -2.46 1.75
C LEU A 215 -17.52 -0.96 2.02
N GLY A 216 -17.69 -0.18 0.96
CA GLY A 216 -17.99 1.24 1.03
C GLY A 216 -19.46 1.49 1.37
N ALA A 217 -19.86 2.76 1.50
CA ALA A 217 -21.23 3.16 1.83
C ALA A 217 -22.27 2.70 0.80
N HIS A 218 -21.86 2.45 -0.44
CA HIS A 218 -22.76 2.03 -1.53
C HIS A 218 -22.77 0.51 -1.76
N GLY A 219 -22.10 -0.27 -0.87
CA GLY A 219 -22.09 -1.73 -0.97
C GLY A 219 -21.07 -2.31 -1.95
N GLU A 220 -20.20 -1.48 -2.54
CA GLU A 220 -19.09 -1.92 -3.37
C GLU A 220 -17.82 -2.11 -2.53
N ARG A 221 -16.82 -2.85 -3.06
CA ARG A 221 -15.50 -2.99 -2.41
C ARG A 221 -14.94 -1.64 -2.03
N ILE A 222 -14.46 -1.52 -0.81
CA ILE A 222 -13.89 -0.26 -0.30
C ILE A 222 -12.71 0.21 -1.14
N SER A 223 -12.61 1.52 -1.37
CA SER A 223 -11.46 2.09 -2.08
C SER A 223 -10.29 2.41 -1.14
N ALA A 224 -9.07 2.38 -1.68
CA ALA A 224 -7.88 2.78 -0.95
C ALA A 224 -7.92 4.24 -0.46
N GLY A 225 -8.68 5.11 -1.15
CA GLY A 225 -8.91 6.50 -0.73
C GLY A 225 -9.74 6.57 0.55
N VAL A 226 -10.84 5.81 0.59
CA VAL A 226 -11.72 5.72 1.77
C VAL A 226 -10.98 5.16 2.97
N VAL A 227 -10.23 4.05 2.82
CA VAL A 227 -9.39 3.50 3.92
C VAL A 227 -8.44 4.56 4.47
N HIS A 228 -7.77 5.33 3.60
CA HIS A 228 -6.85 6.38 4.04
C HIS A 228 -7.57 7.51 4.80
N ALA A 229 -8.73 7.94 4.30
CA ALA A 229 -9.52 8.99 4.93
C ALA A 229 -10.06 8.56 6.30
N GLN A 230 -10.56 7.33 6.42
CA GLN A 230 -11.12 6.81 7.66
C GLN A 230 -10.06 6.61 8.74
N VAL A 231 -8.89 6.04 8.42
CA VAL A 231 -7.79 5.92 9.38
C VAL A 231 -7.39 7.30 9.93
N ARG A 232 -7.33 8.34 9.07
CA ARG A 232 -7.04 9.70 9.51
C ARG A 232 -8.14 10.29 10.38
N LEU A 233 -9.39 10.02 10.05
CA LEU A 233 -10.55 10.49 10.81
C LEU A 233 -10.57 9.87 12.20
N MET A 234 -10.46 8.54 12.28
CA MET A 234 -10.45 7.80 13.54
C MET A 234 -9.28 8.22 14.44
N ALA A 235 -8.08 8.43 13.89
CA ALA A 235 -6.94 8.93 14.65
C ALA A 235 -7.18 10.32 15.25
N ARG A 236 -7.81 11.24 14.48
CA ARG A 236 -8.19 12.55 15.01
C ARG A 236 -9.21 12.46 16.14
N LYS A 237 -10.24 11.60 15.97
CA LYS A 237 -11.27 11.37 16.98
C LYS A 237 -10.69 10.73 18.25
N ALA A 238 -9.73 9.84 18.12
CA ALA A 238 -8.99 9.25 19.23
C ALA A 238 -7.99 10.21 19.91
N GLY A 239 -7.94 11.49 19.50
CA GLY A 239 -7.04 12.50 20.07
C GLY A 239 -5.56 12.27 19.73
N ILE A 240 -5.25 11.53 18.66
CA ILE A 240 -3.88 11.26 18.23
C ILE A 240 -3.41 12.34 17.26
N ALA A 241 -2.15 12.75 17.41
CA ALA A 241 -1.56 13.81 16.61
C ALA A 241 -1.74 13.62 15.11
N SER A 242 -1.84 14.71 14.35
CA SER A 242 -2.10 14.70 12.91
C SER A 242 -1.08 13.90 12.11
N GLY A 243 -1.54 13.27 11.03
CA GLY A 243 -0.69 12.59 10.06
C GLY A 243 -0.72 11.07 10.09
N VAL A 244 -1.54 10.46 10.95
CA VAL A 244 -1.71 8.99 10.97
C VAL A 244 -2.29 8.51 9.64
N HIS A 245 -1.72 7.45 9.11
CA HIS A 245 -2.13 6.83 7.86
C HIS A 245 -1.82 5.32 7.86
N PRO A 246 -2.41 4.51 6.96
CA PRO A 246 -2.25 3.05 6.98
C PRO A 246 -0.81 2.55 6.99
N HIS A 247 0.10 3.20 6.27
CA HIS A 247 1.52 2.81 6.28
C HIS A 247 2.21 3.08 7.62
N MET A 248 1.74 4.09 8.37
CA MET A 248 2.26 4.36 9.71
C MET A 248 1.85 3.25 10.68
N LEU A 249 0.59 2.77 10.64
CA LEU A 249 0.14 1.63 11.44
C LEU A 249 0.99 0.37 11.18
N ARG A 250 1.22 0.04 9.90
CA ARG A 250 2.09 -1.07 9.54
C ARG A 250 3.52 -0.88 10.04
N HIS A 251 4.07 0.34 9.95
CA HIS A 251 5.41 0.65 10.46
C HIS A 251 5.47 0.53 11.98
N SER A 252 4.44 1.01 12.67
CA SER A 252 4.31 0.89 14.14
C SER A 252 4.25 -0.58 14.56
N ALA A 253 3.39 -1.39 13.91
CA ALA A 253 3.34 -2.83 14.16
C ALA A 253 4.72 -3.49 14.03
N ALA A 254 5.42 -3.22 12.92
CA ALA A 254 6.77 -3.75 12.71
C ALA A 254 7.76 -3.33 13.79
N SER A 255 7.73 -2.04 14.18
CA SER A 255 8.62 -1.51 15.22
C SER A 255 8.32 -2.10 16.59
N HIS A 256 7.04 -2.23 16.95
CA HIS A 256 6.63 -2.76 18.25
C HIS A 256 6.94 -4.25 18.39
N VAL A 257 6.68 -5.02 17.33
CA VAL A 257 7.05 -6.45 17.31
C VAL A 257 8.57 -6.62 17.38
N LEU A 258 9.34 -5.77 16.65
CA LEU A 258 10.81 -5.82 16.75
C LEU A 258 11.33 -5.46 18.14
N GLN A 259 10.75 -4.43 18.79
CA GLN A 259 11.12 -4.02 20.14
C GLN A 259 10.82 -5.10 21.17
N SER A 260 9.71 -5.82 20.99
CA SER A 260 9.28 -6.87 21.93
C SER A 260 10.06 -8.18 21.75
N SER A 261 10.43 -8.53 20.52
CA SER A 261 11.05 -9.82 20.20
C SER A 261 12.57 -9.78 20.05
N GLY A 262 13.11 -8.63 19.60
CA GLY A 262 14.52 -8.52 19.19
C GLY A 262 14.86 -9.27 17.89
N ASP A 263 13.89 -9.97 17.27
CA ASP A 263 14.12 -10.80 16.08
C ASP A 263 13.73 -10.07 14.78
N LEU A 264 14.75 -9.46 14.15
CA LEU A 264 14.61 -8.76 12.88
C LEU A 264 14.18 -9.71 11.74
N ARG A 265 14.59 -10.97 11.76
CA ARG A 265 14.26 -11.94 10.71
C ARG A 265 12.78 -12.30 10.76
N ALA A 266 12.27 -12.64 11.93
CA ALA A 266 10.84 -12.92 12.11
C ALA A 266 9.97 -11.71 11.74
N VAL A 267 10.40 -10.48 12.08
CA VAL A 267 9.70 -9.24 11.63
C VAL A 267 9.72 -9.08 10.11
N GLN A 268 10.82 -9.40 9.44
CA GLN A 268 10.90 -9.34 7.97
C GLN A 268 9.97 -10.36 7.31
N GLU A 269 9.87 -11.56 7.86
CA GLU A 269 8.94 -12.61 7.42
C GLU A 269 7.49 -12.18 7.64
N PHE A 270 7.15 -11.68 8.82
CA PHE A 270 5.84 -11.10 9.15
C PHE A 270 5.42 -10.00 8.18
N LEU A 271 6.34 -9.13 7.80
CA LEU A 271 6.08 -8.05 6.85
C LEU A 271 6.04 -8.53 5.38
N GLY A 272 6.58 -9.68 5.06
CA GLY A 272 6.73 -10.14 3.67
C GLY A 272 7.69 -9.26 2.87
N HIS A 273 8.87 -8.94 3.41
CA HIS A 273 9.89 -8.18 2.71
C HIS A 273 10.63 -9.06 1.70
N ALA A 274 10.66 -8.63 0.42
CA ALA A 274 11.10 -9.41 -0.73
C ALA A 274 12.63 -9.63 -0.83
N ASN A 275 13.44 -9.15 0.09
CA ASN A 275 14.91 -9.09 -0.05
C ASN A 275 15.67 -10.20 0.67
N ILE A 276 15.04 -11.31 0.98
CA ILE A 276 15.77 -12.53 1.29
C ILE A 276 15.61 -13.47 0.10
N ALA A 277 16.73 -13.70 -0.58
CA ALA A 277 16.82 -14.66 -1.67
C ALA A 277 16.45 -16.04 -1.11
N THR A 278 15.22 -16.45 -1.35
CA THR A 278 14.78 -17.83 -1.59
C THR A 278 13.26 -17.87 -1.56
N THR A 279 12.67 -18.51 -2.53
CA THR A 279 11.29 -18.98 -2.52
C THR A 279 11.23 -20.10 -1.46
N GLN A 280 11.12 -19.73 -0.19
CA GLN A 280 10.77 -20.70 0.83
C GLN A 280 9.27 -20.95 0.73
N ILE A 281 8.92 -22.15 0.34
CA ILE A 281 7.59 -22.72 0.55
C ILE A 281 7.45 -22.78 2.07
N TYR A 282 6.56 -21.95 2.64
CA TYR A 282 6.27 -22.00 4.07
C TYR A 282 5.76 -23.38 4.42
N THR A 283 6.51 -24.08 5.24
CA THR A 283 6.08 -25.36 5.79
C THR A 283 5.14 -25.10 6.99
N LYS A 284 4.35 -26.10 7.36
CA LYS A 284 3.48 -26.02 8.55
C LYS A 284 4.28 -25.68 9.83
N LEU A 285 5.56 -26.05 9.85
CA LEU A 285 6.50 -25.78 10.97
C LEU A 285 6.87 -24.28 11.03
N ASP A 286 7.12 -23.63 9.88
CA ASP A 286 7.43 -22.21 9.80
C ASP A 286 6.24 -21.36 10.25
N TRP A 287 5.02 -21.83 9.95
CA TRP A 287 3.80 -21.20 10.38
C TRP A 287 3.62 -21.24 11.92
N GLN A 288 3.85 -22.39 12.55
CA GLN A 288 3.74 -22.51 14.02
C GLN A 288 4.76 -21.62 14.73
N HIS A 289 5.96 -21.50 14.18
CA HIS A 289 6.99 -20.59 14.71
C HIS A 289 6.55 -19.12 14.59
N LEU A 290 5.99 -18.72 13.45
CA LEU A 290 5.51 -17.35 13.21
C LEU A 290 4.31 -17.01 14.10
N ALA A 291 3.38 -17.93 14.30
CA ALA A 291 2.23 -17.75 15.20
C ALA A 291 2.68 -17.61 16.66
N GLY A 292 3.57 -18.47 17.14
CA GLY A 292 4.13 -18.37 18.48
C GLY A 292 4.94 -17.08 18.70
N PHE A 293 5.71 -16.66 17.70
CA PHE A 293 6.41 -15.38 17.70
C PHE A 293 5.45 -14.19 17.78
N TYR A 294 4.36 -14.22 16.99
CA TYR A 294 3.32 -13.19 17.00
C TYR A 294 2.66 -13.10 18.39
N ASP A 295 2.24 -14.23 18.94
CA ASP A 295 1.57 -14.29 20.24
C ASP A 295 2.45 -13.78 21.39
N ALA A 296 3.76 -14.01 21.31
CA ALA A 296 4.69 -13.54 22.33
C ALA A 296 5.01 -12.03 22.21
N ALA A 297 5.05 -11.48 20.99
CA ALA A 297 5.66 -10.18 20.72
C ALA A 297 4.66 -9.08 20.34
N HIS A 298 3.49 -9.41 19.76
CA HIS A 298 2.56 -8.38 19.28
C HIS A 298 1.60 -7.90 20.36
N PRO A 299 1.44 -6.55 20.58
CA PRO A 299 0.56 -6.02 21.63
C PRO A 299 -0.91 -6.43 21.50
N ARG A 300 -1.39 -6.80 20.30
CA ARG A 300 -2.79 -7.22 20.03
C ARG A 300 -3.01 -8.73 20.00
N ALA A 301 -1.96 -9.51 20.18
CA ALA A 301 -2.06 -10.98 20.25
C ALA A 301 -2.60 -11.46 21.60
N LYS A 302 -2.20 -10.78 22.67
CA LYS A 302 -2.56 -11.18 24.05
C LYS A 302 -4.07 -10.99 24.30
N ARG A 303 -4.67 -11.99 24.92
CA ARG A 303 -6.08 -12.04 25.35
C ARG A 303 -6.37 -11.05 26.47
#